data_fce1cc68e86b54d463bdd6739aa040bf
#
_entry.id   fce1cc68e86b54d463bdd6739aa040bf
#
_cell.length_a   1.000
_cell.length_b   1.000
_cell.length_c   1.000
_cell.angle_alpha   90.00
_cell.angle_beta   90.00
_cell.angle_gamma   90.00
#
_symmetry.space_group_name_H-M   'P 1'
#
loop_
_entity.id
_entity.type
_entity.pdbx_description
1 polymer ?
#
loop_
_entity_poly.entity_id
_entity_poly.type
_entity_poly.pdbx_seq_one_letter_code
_entity_poly.pdbx_strand_id
1 'polypeptide(L)'
;MNIIKKYLIVASVLIYLFSCTNEDIVVRYASSTPNIDTALVNETTITYGDSIHLKVAVSDMVAPLSTLKIRVVVNNEIVASETVRTKGNKSSINKAFWVPFVANRPHNAAVKIYLTSTNVSGIEKDSIVSTTIAKRPVITDLYLVPDFGQGATSKLTLVNADSLIYKATGLLLSTSISYKIATKINGFKRIDWTGLVFGKVGDGIGLVNQTGESITSTDGSLVGISIFTFDALQFKTKVGGKLLEPVKTLDINVDLLASPTTLNNSTNFRGGNVYFGENVEVTFTGISGNLANQISPDYFQVTGANTAKFLGKTGLYKAYFLTTANFLYIEPLPETLYPDVLWVCGTGYGRPSSPYESTASWNWNSPLDYYPARLVSPGVYQVTMYCKNEPSTGTNIYGKLDFKFFHKRGWWDGHETWVDDYTVQAPFLGPKGVGGNVKVMSATVLEGVYKFKLDTNAKTLTYEKLN
;
A
#
# COMPACT_ATOMS: atom_id res chain seq x y z
N MET A 1 40.08 66.24 -24.23
CA MET A 1 39.64 64.86 -23.83
C MET A 1 38.17 64.52 -24.17
N ASN A 2 37.30 65.45 -24.51
CA ASN A 2 35.88 65.22 -24.80
C ASN A 2 35.52 64.89 -26.25
N ILE A 3 36.39 65.22 -27.18
CA ILE A 3 36.12 65.03 -28.66
C ILE A 3 36.42 63.55 -29.05
N ILE A 4 37.49 62.97 -28.53
CA ILE A 4 37.87 61.57 -28.80
C ILE A 4 36.85 60.59 -28.27
N LYS A 5 36.22 60.82 -27.08
CA LYS A 5 35.12 59.99 -26.54
C LYS A 5 33.87 60.01 -27.44
N LYS A 6 33.54 61.13 -28.07
CA LYS A 6 32.38 61.20 -28.98
C LYS A 6 32.59 60.40 -30.26
N TYR A 7 33.79 60.42 -30.83
CA TYR A 7 34.11 59.61 -32.00
C TYR A 7 34.21 58.11 -31.71
N LEU A 8 34.67 57.77 -30.52
CA LEU A 8 34.71 56.36 -30.11
C LEU A 8 33.28 55.79 -29.91
N ILE A 9 32.35 56.57 -29.39
CA ILE A 9 30.94 56.14 -29.21
C ILE A 9 30.24 56.00 -30.55
N VAL A 10 30.48 56.99 -31.51
CA VAL A 10 29.92 56.91 -32.86
C VAL A 10 30.51 55.75 -33.65
N ALA A 11 31.79 55.43 -33.50
CA ALA A 11 32.41 54.28 -34.14
C ALA A 11 31.92 52.95 -33.57
N SER A 12 31.67 52.85 -32.24
CA SER A 12 31.10 51.65 -31.64
C SER A 12 29.64 51.42 -32.04
N VAL A 13 28.83 52.48 -32.18
CA VAL A 13 27.44 52.38 -32.67
C VAL A 13 27.40 51.97 -34.15
N LEU A 14 28.31 52.45 -34.95
CA LEU A 14 28.42 52.04 -36.36
C LEU A 14 28.85 50.57 -36.51
N ILE A 15 29.74 50.07 -35.65
CA ILE A 15 30.13 48.65 -35.67
C ILE A 15 28.96 47.75 -35.21
N TYR A 16 28.09 48.20 -34.28
CA TYR A 16 26.88 47.47 -33.90
C TYR A 16 25.82 47.46 -35.02
N LEU A 17 25.76 48.44 -35.86
CA LEU A 17 24.78 48.49 -36.98
C LEU A 17 25.19 47.63 -38.19
N PHE A 18 26.46 47.22 -38.30
CA PHE A 18 26.92 46.28 -39.32
C PHE A 18 27.06 44.84 -38.83
N SER A 19 26.73 44.55 -37.57
CA SER A 19 26.94 43.25 -36.93
C SER A 19 25.75 42.28 -37.04
N CYS A 20 24.71 42.59 -37.76
CA CYS A 20 23.57 41.70 -37.91
C CYS A 20 22.95 41.76 -39.29
N THR A 21 23.67 41.33 -40.29
CA THR A 21 23.04 40.72 -41.46
C THR A 21 23.73 39.40 -41.75
N ASN A 22 23.59 38.43 -40.82
CA ASN A 22 23.49 37.09 -41.28
C ASN A 22 22.13 36.97 -41.94
N GLU A 23 22.09 37.29 -43.22
CA GLU A 23 21.02 36.78 -44.06
C GLU A 23 21.20 35.25 -43.96
N ASP A 24 20.39 34.62 -43.13
CA ASP A 24 20.20 33.19 -43.25
C ASP A 24 19.79 32.93 -44.68
N ILE A 25 20.72 32.41 -45.48
CA ILE A 25 20.43 31.99 -46.84
C ILE A 25 19.46 30.84 -46.70
N VAL A 26 18.17 31.15 -46.64
CA VAL A 26 17.11 30.15 -46.67
C VAL A 26 17.14 29.53 -48.06
N VAL A 27 17.86 28.41 -48.17
CA VAL A 27 17.87 27.62 -49.37
C VAL A 27 16.44 27.12 -49.60
N ARG A 28 15.74 27.69 -50.56
CA ARG A 28 14.41 27.23 -50.94
C ARG A 28 14.57 26.14 -52.00
N TYR A 29 14.12 24.95 -51.66
CA TYR A 29 14.03 23.86 -52.65
C TYR A 29 12.69 23.94 -53.36
N ALA A 30 12.63 23.47 -54.60
CA ALA A 30 11.37 23.28 -55.31
C ALA A 30 10.50 22.26 -54.53
N SER A 31 9.18 22.45 -54.60
CA SER A 31 8.24 21.56 -53.93
C SER A 31 8.39 20.12 -54.46
N SER A 32 8.61 19.19 -53.57
CA SER A 32 8.69 17.76 -53.87
C SER A 32 8.12 16.93 -52.74
N THR A 33 7.63 15.75 -53.05
CA THR A 33 7.15 14.82 -52.04
C THR A 33 8.22 13.73 -51.86
N PRO A 34 8.67 13.49 -50.62
CA PRO A 34 9.60 12.40 -50.36
C PRO A 34 8.97 11.05 -50.75
N ASN A 35 9.78 10.06 -51.04
CA ASN A 35 9.34 8.71 -51.36
C ASN A 35 9.84 7.72 -50.30
N ILE A 36 9.04 6.70 -50.01
CA ILE A 36 9.45 5.54 -49.21
C ILE A 36 9.72 4.43 -50.22
N ASP A 37 10.99 4.30 -50.59
CA ASP A 37 11.43 3.42 -51.69
C ASP A 37 11.24 1.93 -51.31
N THR A 38 11.60 1.57 -50.08
CA THR A 38 11.39 0.23 -49.54
C THR A 38 11.07 0.33 -48.06
N ALA A 39 10.21 -0.55 -47.56
CA ALA A 39 9.94 -0.75 -46.17
C ALA A 39 9.72 -2.26 -45.94
N LEU A 40 10.71 -2.90 -45.35
CA LEU A 40 10.75 -4.35 -45.18
C LEU A 40 10.84 -4.70 -43.69
N VAL A 41 10.02 -5.64 -43.26
CA VAL A 41 10.10 -6.26 -41.96
C VAL A 41 10.55 -7.71 -42.18
N ASN A 42 11.56 -8.14 -41.47
CA ASN A 42 12.14 -9.48 -41.66
C ASN A 42 11.21 -10.58 -41.11
N GLU A 43 10.46 -10.28 -40.06
CA GLU A 43 9.64 -11.27 -39.35
C GLU A 43 8.18 -11.23 -39.82
N THR A 44 7.66 -12.41 -40.22
CA THR A 44 6.22 -12.58 -40.48
C THR A 44 5.44 -12.89 -39.19
N THR A 45 6.14 -13.41 -38.19
CA THR A 45 5.60 -13.72 -36.88
C THR A 45 6.65 -13.38 -35.81
N ILE A 46 6.22 -12.75 -34.71
CA ILE A 46 7.04 -12.53 -33.51
C ILE A 46 6.29 -12.99 -32.26
N THR A 47 7.03 -13.25 -31.19
CA THR A 47 6.47 -13.43 -29.86
C THR A 47 6.50 -12.09 -29.11
N TYR A 48 5.45 -11.73 -28.40
CA TYR A 48 5.53 -10.58 -27.49
C TYR A 48 6.70 -10.74 -26.52
N GLY A 49 7.49 -9.70 -26.36
CA GLY A 49 8.77 -9.73 -25.67
C GLY A 49 9.98 -9.74 -26.61
N ASP A 50 9.77 -10.06 -27.90
CA ASP A 50 10.80 -10.00 -28.93
C ASP A 50 10.83 -8.64 -29.63
N SER A 51 11.84 -8.42 -30.46
CA SER A 51 11.98 -7.25 -31.30
C SER A 51 11.62 -7.55 -32.76
N ILE A 52 11.03 -6.55 -33.41
CA ILE A 52 10.78 -6.54 -34.86
C ILE A 52 11.88 -5.72 -35.56
N HIS A 53 12.44 -6.24 -36.65
CA HIS A 53 13.52 -5.58 -37.38
C HIS A 53 13.00 -4.94 -38.66
N LEU A 54 13.12 -3.63 -38.73
CA LEU A 54 12.64 -2.82 -39.86
C LEU A 54 13.82 -2.27 -40.67
N LYS A 55 13.77 -2.48 -41.99
CA LYS A 55 14.65 -1.81 -42.95
C LYS A 55 13.83 -0.89 -43.82
N VAL A 56 14.17 0.40 -43.84
CA VAL A 56 13.49 1.41 -44.65
C VAL A 56 14.50 2.18 -45.45
N ALA A 57 14.22 2.35 -46.75
CA ALA A 57 14.91 3.31 -47.59
C ALA A 57 13.94 4.44 -48.00
N VAL A 58 14.41 5.66 -47.91
CA VAL A 58 13.65 6.86 -48.27
C VAL A 58 14.47 7.76 -49.15
N SER A 59 13.82 8.46 -50.11
CA SER A 59 14.47 9.39 -51.02
C SER A 59 13.59 10.58 -51.30
N ASP A 60 14.23 11.70 -51.67
CA ASP A 60 13.62 12.82 -52.34
C ASP A 60 14.66 13.40 -53.31
N MET A 61 14.36 13.36 -54.58
CA MET A 61 15.33 13.74 -55.63
C MET A 61 15.50 15.27 -55.75
N VAL A 62 14.63 16.07 -55.13
CA VAL A 62 14.60 17.52 -55.27
C VAL A 62 15.00 18.22 -53.99
N ALA A 63 14.30 17.91 -52.87
CA ALA A 63 14.56 18.50 -51.59
C ALA A 63 15.25 17.50 -50.63
N PRO A 64 16.27 17.91 -49.88
CA PRO A 64 16.87 17.02 -48.89
C PRO A 64 15.85 16.49 -47.89
N LEU A 65 16.05 15.25 -47.43
CA LEU A 65 15.28 14.65 -46.38
C LEU A 65 15.57 15.31 -45.02
N SER A 66 14.59 15.36 -44.12
CA SER A 66 14.68 15.93 -42.79
C SER A 66 14.55 14.86 -41.72
N THR A 67 13.40 14.15 -41.67
CA THR A 67 13.11 13.14 -40.65
C THR A 67 12.36 11.95 -41.22
N LEU A 68 12.53 10.78 -40.56
CA LEU A 68 11.65 9.65 -40.70
C LEU A 68 11.06 9.32 -39.33
N LYS A 69 9.76 9.49 -39.16
CA LYS A 69 9.01 9.09 -37.98
C LYS A 69 8.50 7.66 -38.17
N ILE A 70 8.77 6.80 -37.19
CA ILE A 70 8.39 5.38 -37.16
C ILE A 70 7.51 5.16 -35.93
N ARG A 71 6.33 4.57 -36.13
CA ARG A 71 5.44 4.17 -35.05
C ARG A 71 5.04 2.72 -35.22
N VAL A 72 5.34 1.89 -34.21
CA VAL A 72 4.93 0.50 -34.15
C VAL A 72 3.64 0.41 -33.35
N VAL A 73 2.60 -0.12 -33.95
CA VAL A 73 1.24 -0.20 -33.39
C VAL A 73 0.80 -1.65 -33.33
N VAL A 74 0.33 -2.09 -32.17
CA VAL A 74 -0.23 -3.42 -31.95
C VAL A 74 -1.58 -3.26 -31.28
N ASN A 75 -2.61 -3.86 -31.83
CA ASN A 75 -3.98 -3.76 -31.31
C ASN A 75 -4.44 -2.31 -31.05
N ASN A 76 -4.13 -1.41 -32.02
CA ASN A 76 -4.41 0.04 -31.99
C ASN A 76 -3.65 0.83 -30.92
N GLU A 77 -2.69 0.24 -30.22
CA GLU A 77 -1.82 0.93 -29.27
C GLU A 77 -0.42 1.13 -29.83
N ILE A 78 0.13 2.31 -29.68
CA ILE A 78 1.54 2.60 -30.04
C ILE A 78 2.43 1.94 -28.98
N VAL A 79 3.19 0.92 -29.40
CA VAL A 79 4.11 0.19 -28.51
C VAL A 79 5.54 0.71 -28.61
N ALA A 80 5.90 1.34 -29.73
CA ALA A 80 7.17 2.03 -29.90
C ALA A 80 7.00 3.20 -30.87
N SER A 81 7.74 4.28 -30.65
CA SER A 81 7.77 5.45 -31.55
C SER A 81 9.17 6.06 -31.53
N GLU A 82 9.70 6.33 -32.70
CA GLU A 82 11.00 6.97 -32.86
C GLU A 82 10.97 7.94 -34.05
N THR A 83 11.64 9.07 -33.93
CA THR A 83 11.89 9.99 -35.05
C THR A 83 13.38 10.01 -35.33
N VAL A 84 13.76 9.53 -36.47
CA VAL A 84 15.15 9.45 -36.93
C VAL A 84 15.44 10.64 -37.84
N ARG A 85 16.53 11.35 -37.57
CA ARG A 85 16.98 12.42 -38.46
C ARG A 85 17.62 11.80 -39.70
N THR A 86 17.12 12.20 -40.88
CA THR A 86 17.64 11.82 -42.19
C THR A 86 18.46 12.99 -42.76
N LYS A 87 19.40 12.71 -43.66
CA LYS A 87 20.26 13.71 -44.30
C LYS A 87 20.40 13.44 -45.78
N GLY A 88 20.52 14.52 -46.56
CA GLY A 88 20.67 14.40 -48.04
C GLY A 88 19.41 13.91 -48.73
N ASN A 89 19.54 13.48 -49.93
CA ASN A 89 18.43 13.10 -50.83
C ASN A 89 18.06 11.61 -50.74
N LYS A 90 18.86 10.83 -50.06
CA LYS A 90 18.62 9.36 -49.80
C LYS A 90 19.08 8.98 -48.41
N SER A 91 18.31 8.13 -47.75
CA SER A 91 18.67 7.62 -46.45
C SER A 91 18.15 6.19 -46.30
N SER A 92 18.96 5.32 -45.68
CA SER A 92 18.58 3.96 -45.34
C SER A 92 18.72 3.74 -43.83
N ILE A 93 17.72 3.15 -43.20
CA ILE A 93 17.61 2.95 -41.76
C ILE A 93 17.33 1.48 -41.49
N ASN A 94 18.07 0.93 -40.53
CA ASN A 94 17.87 -0.45 -40.04
C ASN A 94 17.73 -0.34 -38.52
N LYS A 95 16.55 -0.67 -38.01
CA LYS A 95 16.19 -0.53 -36.58
C LYS A 95 15.43 -1.73 -36.06
N ALA A 96 15.68 -2.06 -34.80
CA ALA A 96 14.90 -3.04 -34.04
C ALA A 96 13.98 -2.30 -33.05
N PHE A 97 12.72 -2.74 -33.01
CA PHE A 97 11.72 -2.21 -32.08
C PHE A 97 11.19 -3.34 -31.21
N TRP A 98 11.37 -3.20 -29.92
CA TRP A 98 10.84 -4.17 -28.97
C TRP A 98 9.31 -4.08 -28.88
N VAL A 99 8.64 -5.24 -28.91
CA VAL A 99 7.18 -5.36 -28.80
C VAL A 99 6.83 -5.96 -27.45
N PRO A 100 6.40 -5.15 -26.47
CA PRO A 100 6.27 -5.58 -25.08
C PRO A 100 5.18 -6.64 -24.89
N PHE A 101 5.47 -7.62 -24.02
CA PHE A 101 4.47 -8.53 -23.49
C PHE A 101 3.84 -7.91 -22.23
N VAL A 102 2.62 -7.43 -22.37
CA VAL A 102 1.83 -6.82 -21.28
C VAL A 102 0.46 -7.49 -21.17
N ALA A 103 -0.25 -7.19 -20.09
CA ALA A 103 -1.60 -7.72 -19.84
C ALA A 103 -2.57 -7.44 -21.01
N ASN A 104 -3.52 -8.33 -21.18
CA ASN A 104 -4.60 -8.25 -22.19
C ASN A 104 -4.14 -8.19 -23.65
N ARG A 105 -2.90 -8.51 -23.96
CA ARG A 105 -2.47 -8.62 -25.36
C ARG A 105 -3.17 -9.80 -26.05
N PRO A 106 -3.83 -9.59 -27.19
CA PRO A 106 -4.47 -10.67 -27.91
C PRO A 106 -3.43 -11.64 -28.49
N HIS A 107 -3.78 -12.92 -28.63
CA HIS A 107 -3.03 -13.85 -29.46
C HIS A 107 -3.30 -13.53 -30.94
N ASN A 108 -2.28 -13.59 -31.79
CA ASN A 108 -2.39 -13.25 -33.22
C ASN A 108 -2.79 -11.81 -33.54
N ALA A 109 -2.21 -10.81 -32.86
CA ALA A 109 -2.42 -9.42 -33.18
C ALA A 109 -1.58 -8.95 -34.36
N ALA A 110 -2.17 -8.22 -35.30
CA ALA A 110 -1.42 -7.60 -36.38
C ALA A 110 -0.52 -6.46 -35.83
N VAL A 111 0.74 -6.48 -36.22
CA VAL A 111 1.69 -5.40 -35.99
C VAL A 111 1.68 -4.49 -37.19
N LYS A 112 1.33 -3.23 -37.00
CA LYS A 112 1.34 -2.20 -38.02
C LYS A 112 2.47 -1.21 -37.78
N ILE A 113 3.28 -0.94 -38.78
CA ILE A 113 4.33 0.07 -38.70
C ILE A 113 3.93 1.24 -39.59
N TYR A 114 3.71 2.38 -38.98
CA TYR A 114 3.42 3.64 -39.63
C TYR A 114 4.74 4.39 -39.85
N LEU A 115 4.99 4.79 -41.07
CA LEU A 115 6.16 5.54 -41.50
C LEU A 115 5.72 6.89 -42.03
N THR A 116 6.35 7.97 -41.58
CA THR A 116 6.16 9.32 -42.12
C THR A 116 7.52 9.88 -42.46
N SER A 117 7.83 10.04 -43.76
CA SER A 117 9.04 10.69 -44.26
C SER A 117 8.76 12.15 -44.51
N THR A 118 9.59 13.06 -43.96
CA THR A 118 9.46 14.52 -44.10
C THR A 118 10.73 15.07 -44.70
N ASN A 119 10.61 15.94 -45.71
CA ASN A 119 11.75 16.68 -46.30
C ASN A 119 11.96 18.04 -45.58
N VAL A 120 13.02 18.76 -45.95
CA VAL A 120 13.37 20.09 -45.35
C VAL A 120 12.33 21.17 -45.65
N SER A 121 11.48 20.99 -46.65
CA SER A 121 10.36 21.88 -46.95
C SER A 121 9.10 21.58 -46.15
N GLY A 122 9.14 20.57 -45.25
CA GLY A 122 8.03 20.17 -44.40
C GLY A 122 6.97 19.33 -45.11
N ILE A 123 7.24 18.84 -46.34
CA ILE A 123 6.31 18.00 -47.09
C ILE A 123 6.49 16.55 -46.60
N GLU A 124 5.37 15.84 -46.39
CA GLU A 124 5.33 14.53 -45.80
C GLU A 124 4.82 13.45 -46.77
N LYS A 125 5.28 12.22 -46.55
CA LYS A 125 4.79 11.02 -47.19
C LYS A 125 4.60 9.93 -46.16
N ASP A 126 3.38 9.41 -46.08
CA ASP A 126 3.02 8.29 -45.20
C ASP A 126 3.06 6.94 -45.95
N SER A 127 3.37 5.90 -45.18
CA SER A 127 3.24 4.51 -45.59
C SER A 127 2.94 3.61 -44.39
N ILE A 128 2.35 2.46 -44.63
CA ILE A 128 2.04 1.45 -43.60
C ILE A 128 2.57 0.08 -44.06
N VAL A 129 3.31 -0.55 -43.15
CA VAL A 129 3.71 -1.96 -43.30
C VAL A 129 2.94 -2.80 -42.28
N SER A 130 2.29 -3.86 -42.73
CA SER A 130 1.49 -4.74 -41.86
C SER A 130 1.62 -6.19 -42.29
N THR A 131 2.81 -6.76 -42.16
CA THR A 131 3.10 -8.14 -42.55
C THR A 131 3.37 -9.09 -41.40
N THR A 132 3.48 -8.53 -40.18
CA THR A 132 3.89 -9.29 -38.99
C THR A 132 2.71 -9.52 -38.05
N ILE A 133 2.66 -10.72 -37.48
CA ILE A 133 1.69 -11.12 -36.47
C ILE A 133 2.44 -11.34 -35.15
N ALA A 134 2.00 -10.66 -34.10
CA ALA A 134 2.48 -10.85 -32.72
C ALA A 134 1.66 -11.94 -32.02
N LYS A 135 2.35 -12.92 -31.44
CA LYS A 135 1.78 -14.04 -30.68
C LYS A 135 2.16 -13.98 -29.23
N ARG A 136 1.30 -14.47 -28.37
CA ARG A 136 1.65 -14.64 -26.95
C ARG A 136 2.68 -15.76 -26.80
N PRO A 137 3.64 -15.62 -25.86
CA PRO A 137 4.55 -16.70 -25.53
C PRO A 137 3.76 -17.91 -25.00
N VAL A 138 4.18 -19.09 -25.38
CA VAL A 138 3.63 -20.36 -24.87
C VAL A 138 4.23 -20.58 -23.48
N ILE A 139 3.38 -20.60 -22.47
CA ILE A 139 3.77 -20.88 -21.07
C ILE A 139 3.43 -22.35 -20.79
N THR A 140 4.43 -23.21 -20.80
CA THR A 140 4.27 -24.65 -20.50
C THR A 140 4.33 -24.92 -19.00
N ASP A 141 5.20 -24.24 -18.32
CA ASP A 141 5.42 -24.35 -16.89
C ASP A 141 5.37 -22.98 -16.24
N LEU A 142 4.81 -22.95 -15.04
CA LEU A 142 4.73 -21.73 -14.24
C LEU A 142 4.87 -22.06 -12.77
N TYR A 143 5.61 -21.25 -12.05
CA TYR A 143 5.95 -21.48 -10.65
C TYR A 143 5.69 -20.22 -9.82
N LEU A 144 5.03 -20.40 -8.68
CA LEU A 144 5.02 -19.43 -7.59
C LEU A 144 6.35 -19.57 -6.84
N VAL A 145 7.11 -18.50 -6.75
CA VAL A 145 8.41 -18.46 -6.08
C VAL A 145 8.35 -17.41 -4.97
N PRO A 146 7.99 -17.81 -3.72
CA PRO A 146 8.01 -16.91 -2.58
C PRO A 146 9.42 -16.37 -2.30
N ASP A 147 9.50 -15.17 -1.74
CA ASP A 147 10.76 -14.61 -1.28
C ASP A 147 11.34 -15.46 -0.13
N PHE A 148 12.64 -15.26 0.13
CA PHE A 148 13.35 -16.09 1.11
C PHE A 148 12.64 -16.09 2.47
N GLY A 149 12.42 -17.29 3.02
CA GLY A 149 11.76 -17.48 4.32
C GLY A 149 10.23 -17.41 4.30
N GLN A 150 9.59 -17.13 3.17
CA GLN A 150 8.12 -16.96 3.10
C GLN A 150 7.37 -18.19 2.57
N GLY A 151 8.06 -19.25 2.24
CA GLY A 151 7.45 -20.50 1.80
C GLY A 151 8.24 -21.24 0.74
N ALA A 152 7.71 -22.38 0.29
CA ALA A 152 8.31 -23.22 -0.73
C ALA A 152 7.84 -22.84 -2.13
N THR A 153 8.75 -22.90 -3.12
CA THR A 153 8.41 -22.79 -4.53
C THR A 153 7.42 -23.87 -4.94
N SER A 154 6.34 -23.49 -5.59
CA SER A 154 5.24 -24.37 -5.98
C SER A 154 4.91 -24.24 -7.46
N LYS A 155 4.70 -25.38 -8.13
CA LYS A 155 4.25 -25.40 -9.53
C LYS A 155 2.78 -24.98 -9.60
N LEU A 156 2.47 -24.11 -10.57
CA LEU A 156 1.11 -23.70 -10.90
C LEU A 156 0.61 -24.57 -12.08
N THR A 157 -0.55 -25.16 -11.94
CA THR A 157 -1.18 -26.00 -12.97
C THR A 157 -2.19 -25.16 -13.75
N LEU A 158 -2.18 -25.27 -15.07
CA LEU A 158 -3.17 -24.64 -15.94
C LEU A 158 -4.55 -25.27 -15.68
N VAL A 159 -5.51 -24.48 -15.26
CA VAL A 159 -6.89 -24.91 -14.96
C VAL A 159 -7.92 -24.41 -15.95
N ASN A 160 -7.58 -23.38 -16.72
CA ASN A 160 -8.41 -22.88 -17.82
C ASN A 160 -7.51 -22.40 -18.96
N ALA A 161 -7.56 -23.11 -20.09
CA ALA A 161 -6.71 -22.83 -21.26
C ALA A 161 -7.15 -21.55 -22.00
N ASP A 162 -8.45 -21.26 -22.04
CA ASP A 162 -8.98 -20.11 -22.78
C ASP A 162 -8.64 -18.78 -22.08
N SER A 163 -8.74 -18.75 -20.77
CA SER A 163 -8.41 -17.57 -19.95
C SER A 163 -6.99 -17.61 -19.38
N LEU A 164 -6.21 -18.65 -19.66
CA LEU A 164 -4.82 -18.83 -19.18
C LEU A 164 -4.69 -18.69 -17.66
N ILE A 165 -5.62 -19.34 -16.94
CA ILE A 165 -5.62 -19.33 -15.47
C ILE A 165 -4.80 -20.52 -14.96
N TYR A 166 -3.81 -20.20 -14.13
CA TYR A 166 -2.93 -21.15 -13.46
C TYR A 166 -3.23 -21.15 -11.95
N LYS A 167 -3.17 -22.31 -11.32
CA LYS A 167 -3.54 -22.49 -9.91
C LYS A 167 -2.58 -23.45 -9.19
N ALA A 168 -2.26 -23.14 -7.92
CA ALA A 168 -1.71 -24.09 -6.97
C ALA A 168 -2.65 -24.24 -5.78
N THR A 169 -2.69 -25.43 -5.18
CA THR A 169 -3.49 -25.76 -4.00
C THR A 169 -2.63 -26.54 -3.00
N GLY A 170 -3.07 -26.62 -1.76
CA GLY A 170 -2.32 -27.30 -0.69
C GLY A 170 -1.06 -26.55 -0.26
N LEU A 171 -1.01 -25.23 -0.50
CA LEU A 171 0.10 -24.40 -0.05
C LEU A 171 0.06 -24.22 1.47
N LEU A 172 1.23 -23.99 2.06
CA LEU A 172 1.40 -23.66 3.47
C LEU A 172 2.13 -22.32 3.56
N LEU A 173 1.40 -21.24 3.31
CA LEU A 173 1.94 -19.89 3.28
C LEU A 173 1.24 -19.04 4.35
N SER A 174 1.93 -18.00 4.83
CA SER A 174 1.34 -17.03 5.76
C SER A 174 0.22 -16.23 5.07
N THR A 175 -0.56 -15.48 5.84
CA THR A 175 -1.64 -14.62 5.33
C THR A 175 -1.13 -13.45 4.51
N SER A 176 0.17 -13.16 4.56
CA SER A 176 0.87 -12.17 3.73
C SER A 176 2.14 -12.78 3.18
N ILE A 177 2.32 -12.72 1.86
CA ILE A 177 3.49 -13.25 1.17
C ILE A 177 3.99 -12.26 0.12
N SER A 178 5.32 -12.22 -0.05
CA SER A 178 5.97 -11.58 -1.19
C SER A 178 6.59 -12.64 -2.10
N TYR A 179 6.42 -12.49 -3.41
CA TYR A 179 6.78 -13.53 -4.37
C TYR A 179 7.01 -12.97 -5.77
N LYS A 180 7.59 -13.80 -6.62
CA LYS A 180 7.58 -13.66 -8.07
C LYS A 180 6.94 -14.90 -8.71
N ILE A 181 6.52 -14.78 -9.97
CA ILE A 181 6.00 -15.90 -10.76
C ILE A 181 6.96 -16.12 -11.92
N ALA A 182 7.48 -17.33 -12.08
CA ALA A 182 8.51 -17.63 -13.08
C ALA A 182 8.12 -18.81 -13.97
N THR A 183 8.46 -18.73 -15.25
CA THR A 183 8.27 -19.86 -16.20
C THR A 183 9.37 -20.90 -16.08
N LYS A 184 10.51 -20.57 -15.45
CA LYS A 184 11.63 -21.49 -15.22
C LYS A 184 12.19 -21.36 -13.83
N ILE A 185 12.58 -22.49 -13.25
CA ILE A 185 13.33 -22.57 -12.00
C ILE A 185 14.55 -23.46 -12.20
N ASN A 186 15.62 -23.21 -11.44
CA ASN A 186 16.81 -24.04 -11.42
C ASN A 186 16.67 -25.26 -10.49
N GLY A 187 17.69 -26.10 -10.41
CA GLY A 187 17.71 -27.29 -9.56
C GLY A 187 17.56 -27.01 -8.05
N PHE A 188 17.82 -25.78 -7.59
CA PHE A 188 17.61 -25.31 -6.21
C PHE A 188 16.22 -24.70 -5.98
N LYS A 189 15.31 -24.85 -6.93
CA LYS A 189 13.94 -24.29 -6.93
C LYS A 189 13.94 -22.74 -6.82
N ARG A 190 14.99 -22.08 -7.32
CA ARG A 190 15.10 -20.63 -7.45
C ARG A 190 14.79 -20.21 -8.89
N ILE A 191 14.45 -18.94 -9.09
CA ILE A 191 14.17 -18.37 -10.41
C ILE A 191 15.37 -18.59 -11.35
N ASP A 192 15.10 -19.18 -12.52
CA ASP A 192 15.99 -19.17 -13.69
C ASP A 192 15.59 -17.97 -14.57
N TRP A 193 16.44 -16.96 -14.58
CA TRP A 193 16.20 -15.69 -15.28
C TRP A 193 16.31 -15.78 -16.80
N THR A 194 16.53 -16.95 -17.36
CA THR A 194 16.41 -17.19 -18.81
C THR A 194 14.96 -17.37 -19.25
N GLY A 195 14.03 -17.57 -18.32
CA GLY A 195 12.59 -17.62 -18.54
C GLY A 195 11.91 -16.27 -18.29
N LEU A 196 10.59 -16.22 -18.53
CA LEU A 196 9.78 -15.08 -18.18
C LEU A 196 9.57 -15.04 -16.66
N VAL A 197 9.71 -13.85 -16.08
CA VAL A 197 9.49 -13.63 -14.66
C VAL A 197 8.53 -12.47 -14.48
N PHE A 198 7.45 -12.70 -13.77
CA PHE A 198 6.46 -11.70 -13.42
C PHE A 198 6.73 -11.20 -12.00
N GLY A 199 6.74 -9.90 -11.83
CA GLY A 199 6.92 -9.19 -10.58
C GLY A 199 6.07 -7.93 -10.54
N LYS A 200 6.32 -7.07 -9.56
CA LYS A 200 5.62 -5.79 -9.43
C LYS A 200 6.18 -4.77 -10.43
N VAL A 201 5.30 -4.12 -11.18
CA VAL A 201 5.61 -3.03 -12.11
C VAL A 201 4.60 -1.92 -11.89
N GLY A 202 5.03 -0.79 -11.32
CA GLY A 202 4.12 0.23 -10.84
C GLY A 202 3.14 -0.33 -9.81
N ASP A 203 1.85 -0.09 -10.01
CA ASP A 203 0.79 -0.64 -9.15
C ASP A 203 0.26 -2.01 -9.63
N GLY A 204 0.85 -2.58 -10.68
CA GLY A 204 0.41 -3.82 -11.30
C GLY A 204 1.47 -4.91 -11.34
N ILE A 205 1.18 -5.95 -12.14
CA ILE A 205 2.08 -7.06 -12.41
C ILE A 205 2.55 -6.96 -13.85
N GLY A 206 3.84 -7.19 -14.06
CA GLY A 206 4.46 -7.21 -15.39
C GLY A 206 5.71 -8.06 -15.42
N LEU A 207 6.37 -8.10 -16.58
CA LEU A 207 7.67 -8.77 -16.70
C LEU A 207 8.75 -7.96 -15.98
N VAL A 208 9.57 -8.63 -15.20
CA VAL A 208 10.68 -8.04 -14.45
C VAL A 208 11.99 -8.77 -14.72
N ASN A 209 13.10 -8.08 -14.49
CA ASN A 209 14.45 -8.63 -14.45
C ASN A 209 14.89 -8.97 -13.02
N GLN A 210 16.17 -9.28 -12.81
CA GLN A 210 16.73 -9.68 -11.52
C GLN A 210 16.58 -8.62 -10.42
N THR A 211 16.54 -7.35 -10.79
CA THR A 211 16.38 -6.21 -9.85
C THR A 211 14.92 -5.82 -9.63
N GLY A 212 13.97 -6.49 -10.31
CA GLY A 212 12.55 -6.19 -10.22
C GLY A 212 11.96 -6.54 -8.87
N GLU A 213 10.95 -5.77 -8.46
CA GLU A 213 10.27 -5.93 -7.17
C GLU A 213 9.39 -7.18 -7.15
N SER A 214 9.20 -7.75 -5.95
CA SER A 214 8.27 -8.84 -5.70
C SER A 214 6.83 -8.33 -5.60
N ILE A 215 5.89 -9.16 -6.00
CA ILE A 215 4.46 -8.96 -5.79
C ILE A 215 4.17 -9.28 -4.33
N THR A 216 3.34 -8.49 -3.66
CA THR A 216 2.83 -8.81 -2.32
C THR A 216 1.34 -9.10 -2.39
N SER A 217 0.91 -10.19 -1.76
CA SER A 217 -0.50 -10.51 -1.56
C SER A 217 -0.77 -10.75 -0.09
N THR A 218 -1.83 -10.11 0.41
CA THR A 218 -2.25 -10.23 1.82
C THR A 218 -3.75 -10.49 1.88
N ASP A 219 -4.15 -11.48 2.68
CA ASP A 219 -5.55 -11.71 3.05
C ASP A 219 -5.63 -12.11 4.51
N GLY A 220 -5.89 -11.15 5.38
CA GLY A 220 -6.02 -11.32 6.83
C GLY A 220 -7.29 -12.07 7.27
N SER A 221 -8.21 -12.35 6.34
CA SER A 221 -9.41 -13.16 6.63
C SER A 221 -9.14 -14.68 6.61
N LEU A 222 -7.93 -15.08 6.21
CA LEU A 222 -7.53 -16.49 6.09
C LEU A 222 -6.73 -16.95 7.31
N VAL A 223 -6.81 -18.25 7.60
CA VAL A 223 -5.87 -18.92 8.52
C VAL A 223 -4.46 -18.93 7.93
N GLY A 224 -4.38 -19.03 6.61
CA GLY A 224 -3.18 -19.01 5.81
C GLY A 224 -3.52 -19.19 4.33
N ILE A 225 -2.61 -18.82 3.43
CA ILE A 225 -2.81 -18.98 2.00
C ILE A 225 -2.52 -20.44 1.63
N SER A 226 -3.56 -21.16 1.22
CA SER A 226 -3.48 -22.53 0.73
C SER A 226 -3.81 -22.67 -0.76
N ILE A 227 -4.33 -21.63 -1.37
CA ILE A 227 -4.69 -21.54 -2.79
C ILE A 227 -4.07 -20.29 -3.37
N PHE A 228 -3.44 -20.43 -4.52
CA PHE A 228 -2.90 -19.33 -5.30
C PHE A 228 -3.36 -19.46 -6.75
N THR A 229 -3.81 -18.35 -7.35
CA THR A 229 -4.25 -18.29 -8.74
C THR A 229 -3.55 -17.15 -9.46
N PHE A 230 -3.07 -17.40 -10.67
CA PHE A 230 -2.54 -16.38 -11.57
C PHE A 230 -3.28 -16.42 -12.91
N ASP A 231 -3.84 -15.28 -13.27
CA ASP A 231 -4.39 -15.02 -14.60
C ASP A 231 -3.27 -14.45 -15.48
N ALA A 232 -2.71 -15.31 -16.35
CA ALA A 232 -1.62 -14.92 -17.24
C ALA A 232 -2.11 -14.13 -18.47
N LEU A 233 -3.41 -13.94 -18.65
CA LEU A 233 -3.98 -13.03 -19.62
C LEU A 233 -4.01 -11.59 -19.07
N GLN A 234 -4.53 -11.42 -17.86
CA GLN A 234 -4.73 -10.12 -17.24
C GLN A 234 -3.56 -9.68 -16.34
N PHE A 235 -2.60 -10.57 -16.09
CA PHE A 235 -1.52 -10.38 -15.11
C PHE A 235 -2.07 -10.03 -13.73
N LYS A 236 -2.99 -10.87 -13.25
CA LYS A 236 -3.62 -10.71 -11.93
C LYS A 236 -3.42 -11.96 -11.09
N THR A 237 -3.30 -11.75 -9.80
CA THR A 237 -3.20 -12.82 -8.81
C THR A 237 -4.39 -12.78 -7.86
N LYS A 238 -4.75 -13.96 -7.35
CA LYS A 238 -5.72 -14.12 -6.29
C LYS A 238 -5.22 -15.19 -5.34
N VAL A 239 -5.29 -14.89 -4.05
CA VAL A 239 -5.03 -15.84 -2.97
C VAL A 239 -6.32 -16.35 -2.37
N GLY A 240 -6.26 -17.51 -1.72
CA GLY A 240 -7.38 -18.10 -1.01
C GLY A 240 -6.92 -19.16 -0.02
N GLY A 241 -7.82 -19.60 0.82
CA GLY A 241 -7.55 -20.58 1.87
C GLY A 241 -8.76 -20.83 2.74
N LYS A 242 -8.53 -21.46 3.90
CA LYS A 242 -9.56 -21.61 4.92
C LYS A 242 -9.79 -20.24 5.57
N LEU A 243 -11.03 -19.79 5.59
CA LEU A 243 -11.41 -18.58 6.29
C LEU A 243 -11.22 -18.74 7.80
N LEU A 244 -10.82 -17.67 8.44
CA LEU A 244 -10.91 -17.54 9.89
C LEU A 244 -12.40 -17.47 10.25
N GLU A 245 -12.83 -18.35 11.13
CA GLU A 245 -14.19 -18.29 11.69
C GLU A 245 -14.15 -17.59 13.04
N PRO A 246 -15.09 -16.69 13.33
CA PRO A 246 -15.17 -16.08 14.64
C PRO A 246 -15.32 -17.12 15.75
N VAL A 247 -14.56 -16.93 16.83
CA VAL A 247 -14.64 -17.82 17.99
C VAL A 247 -16.02 -17.75 18.63
N LYS A 248 -16.57 -18.90 18.97
CA LYS A 248 -17.81 -19.03 19.75
C LYS A 248 -17.56 -19.47 21.18
N THR A 249 -16.37 -20.01 21.45
CA THR A 249 -15.88 -20.36 22.77
C THR A 249 -14.43 -19.92 22.87
N LEU A 250 -14.08 -19.20 23.93
CA LEU A 250 -12.72 -18.83 24.26
C LEU A 250 -12.35 -19.45 25.60
N ASP A 251 -11.49 -20.46 25.56
CA ASP A 251 -10.92 -21.05 26.75
C ASP A 251 -9.59 -20.38 27.10
N ILE A 252 -9.60 -19.62 28.19
CA ILE A 252 -8.42 -18.84 28.62
C ILE A 252 -7.21 -19.76 28.90
N ASN A 253 -7.44 -20.99 29.31
CA ASN A 253 -6.36 -21.94 29.65
C ASN A 253 -5.83 -22.71 28.44
N VAL A 254 -6.59 -22.73 27.34
CA VAL A 254 -6.26 -23.49 26.13
C VAL A 254 -5.89 -22.54 24.99
N ASP A 255 -6.71 -21.53 24.72
CA ASP A 255 -6.54 -20.65 23.55
C ASP A 255 -5.53 -19.53 23.80
N LEU A 256 -5.35 -19.13 25.06
CA LEU A 256 -4.36 -18.14 25.47
C LEU A 256 -3.15 -18.82 26.10
N LEU A 257 -2.62 -19.80 25.41
CA LEU A 257 -1.38 -20.48 25.80
C LEU A 257 -0.23 -19.50 25.66
N ALA A 258 0.16 -18.95 26.79
CA ALA A 258 1.30 -18.09 26.84
C ALA A 258 2.57 -18.84 26.52
N SER A 259 3.19 -18.48 25.45
CA SER A 259 4.54 -18.01 25.66
C SER A 259 4.41 -16.58 26.19
N PRO A 260 4.91 -16.23 27.36
CA PRO A 260 5.01 -14.83 27.74
C PRO A 260 6.00 -14.22 26.75
N THR A 261 5.49 -13.70 25.64
CA THR A 261 6.19 -12.60 24.99
C THR A 261 6.24 -11.56 26.09
N THR A 262 7.43 -11.32 26.55
CA THR A 262 7.80 -10.46 27.66
C THR A 262 7.15 -9.08 27.55
N LEU A 263 5.89 -9.01 27.99
CA LEU A 263 5.27 -7.72 28.31
C LEU A 263 5.92 -7.30 29.63
N ASN A 264 6.98 -6.50 29.54
CA ASN A 264 7.75 -5.98 30.67
C ASN A 264 8.17 -7.03 31.70
N ASN A 265 8.63 -8.22 31.30
CA ASN A 265 9.00 -9.33 32.18
C ASN A 265 7.88 -9.84 33.10
N SER A 266 6.62 -9.52 32.84
CA SER A 266 5.51 -10.00 33.64
C SER A 266 5.14 -11.42 33.21
N THR A 267 5.41 -12.40 34.08
CA THR A 267 4.99 -13.80 33.93
C THR A 267 3.48 -14.00 34.13
N ASN A 268 2.75 -12.90 34.41
CA ASN A 268 1.35 -12.95 34.82
C ASN A 268 0.37 -12.86 33.66
N PHE A 269 0.84 -12.59 32.44
CA PHE A 269 -0.01 -12.55 31.25
C PHE A 269 0.04 -13.86 30.48
N ARG A 270 -1.13 -14.32 30.05
CA ARG A 270 -1.29 -15.28 28.96
C ARG A 270 -1.76 -14.51 27.74
N GLY A 271 -1.37 -14.93 26.55
CA GLY A 271 -1.75 -14.21 25.32
C GLY A 271 -1.93 -15.12 24.12
N GLY A 272 -2.69 -14.64 23.17
CA GLY A 272 -2.95 -15.30 21.90
C GLY A 272 -3.64 -14.39 20.92
N ASN A 273 -3.68 -14.81 19.65
CA ASN A 273 -4.46 -14.12 18.62
C ASN A 273 -5.82 -14.81 18.49
N VAL A 274 -6.89 -14.02 18.59
CA VAL A 274 -8.27 -14.50 18.54
C VAL A 274 -9.03 -13.75 17.44
N TYR A 275 -9.74 -14.49 16.60
CA TYR A 275 -10.58 -13.89 15.58
C TYR A 275 -12.00 -13.74 16.11
N PHE A 276 -12.39 -12.51 16.42
CA PHE A 276 -13.74 -12.17 16.89
C PHE A 276 -14.63 -11.72 15.74
N GLY A 277 -15.92 -12.05 15.84
CA GLY A 277 -16.96 -11.58 14.91
C GLY A 277 -17.85 -10.54 15.56
N GLU A 278 -18.08 -9.44 14.88
CA GLU A 278 -19.02 -8.40 15.33
C GLU A 278 -20.40 -9.01 15.57
N ASN A 279 -20.99 -8.73 16.73
CA ASN A 279 -22.27 -9.28 17.19
C ASN A 279 -22.32 -10.80 17.39
N VAL A 280 -21.18 -11.49 17.32
CA VAL A 280 -21.10 -12.92 17.67
C VAL A 280 -21.02 -13.09 19.17
N GLU A 281 -21.82 -14.01 19.70
CA GLU A 281 -21.78 -14.40 21.10
C GLU A 281 -20.59 -15.35 21.35
N VAL A 282 -19.85 -15.07 22.42
CA VAL A 282 -18.67 -15.85 22.84
C VAL A 282 -18.94 -16.38 24.25
N THR A 283 -18.76 -17.69 24.43
CA THR A 283 -18.74 -18.35 25.73
C THR A 283 -17.30 -18.34 26.27
N PHE A 284 -17.11 -17.86 27.48
CA PHE A 284 -15.80 -17.79 28.13
C PHE A 284 -15.67 -18.94 29.13
N THR A 285 -14.53 -19.65 29.10
CA THR A 285 -14.13 -20.65 30.06
C THR A 285 -12.76 -20.32 30.66
N GLY A 286 -12.50 -20.77 31.87
CA GLY A 286 -11.25 -20.42 32.57
C GLY A 286 -11.19 -19.00 33.16
N ILE A 287 -12.29 -18.26 33.12
CA ILE A 287 -12.50 -16.98 33.84
C ILE A 287 -13.38 -17.30 35.06
N SER A 288 -13.00 -16.79 36.22
CA SER A 288 -13.75 -16.96 37.48
C SER A 288 -14.46 -15.66 37.89
N GLY A 289 -15.57 -15.79 38.59
CA GLY A 289 -16.33 -14.64 39.12
C GLY A 289 -17.32 -14.02 38.13
N ASN A 290 -17.69 -12.75 38.33
CA ASN A 290 -18.64 -12.05 37.46
C ASN A 290 -17.95 -11.60 36.15
N LEU A 291 -18.37 -12.17 35.05
CA LEU A 291 -17.78 -11.87 33.71
C LEU A 291 -17.75 -10.37 33.40
N ALA A 292 -18.77 -9.61 33.79
CA ALA A 292 -18.80 -8.16 33.54
C ALA A 292 -17.61 -7.41 34.18
N ASN A 293 -17.02 -7.98 35.23
CA ASN A 293 -15.85 -7.42 35.88
C ASN A 293 -14.53 -7.90 35.29
N GLN A 294 -14.56 -8.83 34.34
CA GLN A 294 -13.37 -9.53 33.85
C GLN A 294 -13.06 -9.23 32.37
N ILE A 295 -13.93 -8.51 31.68
CA ILE A 295 -13.80 -8.18 30.26
C ILE A 295 -14.10 -6.70 30.02
N SER A 296 -13.58 -6.13 28.92
CA SER A 296 -13.83 -4.74 28.57
C SER A 296 -15.29 -4.50 28.14
N PRO A 297 -16.06 -3.61 28.81
CA PRO A 297 -17.42 -3.30 28.43
C PRO A 297 -17.52 -2.53 27.10
N ASP A 298 -16.42 -2.02 26.58
CA ASP A 298 -16.37 -1.35 25.29
C ASP A 298 -16.39 -2.36 24.12
N TYR A 299 -15.87 -3.56 24.38
CA TYR A 299 -15.77 -4.60 23.35
C TYR A 299 -16.70 -5.77 23.59
N PHE A 300 -17.30 -5.90 24.77
CA PHE A 300 -18.18 -7.00 25.12
C PHE A 300 -19.44 -6.53 25.84
N GLN A 301 -20.57 -7.01 25.40
CA GLN A 301 -21.85 -6.91 26.10
C GLN A 301 -22.14 -8.25 26.76
N VAL A 302 -22.10 -8.33 28.07
CA VAL A 302 -22.42 -9.55 28.82
C VAL A 302 -23.88 -9.91 28.58
N THR A 303 -24.12 -11.19 28.19
CA THR A 303 -25.44 -11.75 27.86
C THR A 303 -25.85 -12.86 28.83
N GLY A 304 -24.90 -13.42 29.57
CA GLY A 304 -25.14 -14.48 30.54
C GLY A 304 -24.00 -14.59 31.55
N ALA A 305 -24.03 -15.59 32.40
CA ALA A 305 -23.04 -15.76 33.47
C ALA A 305 -21.59 -15.86 32.94
N ASN A 306 -21.41 -16.52 31.79
CA ASN A 306 -20.12 -16.73 31.14
C ASN A 306 -20.18 -16.42 29.63
N THR A 307 -21.19 -15.73 29.17
CA THR A 307 -21.36 -15.37 27.75
C THR A 307 -21.40 -13.87 27.55
N ALA A 308 -20.80 -13.40 26.45
CA ALA A 308 -20.89 -12.02 26.06
C ALA A 308 -20.88 -11.90 24.51
N LYS A 309 -21.61 -10.92 24.01
CA LYS A 309 -21.61 -10.53 22.61
C LYS A 309 -20.42 -9.61 22.34
N PHE A 310 -19.66 -9.92 21.30
CA PHE A 310 -18.56 -9.05 20.88
C PHE A 310 -19.08 -7.83 20.12
N LEU A 311 -18.63 -6.65 20.47
CA LEU A 311 -19.09 -5.34 19.94
C LEU A 311 -18.09 -4.69 18.97
N GLY A 312 -16.86 -5.20 18.89
CA GLY A 312 -15.86 -4.69 17.95
C GLY A 312 -16.14 -5.14 16.52
N LYS A 313 -15.44 -4.55 15.56
CA LYS A 313 -15.49 -5.01 14.17
C LYS A 313 -14.97 -6.45 14.06
N THR A 314 -15.54 -7.21 13.12
CA THR A 314 -15.02 -8.55 12.79
C THR A 314 -13.54 -8.44 12.38
N GLY A 315 -12.68 -9.22 13.06
CA GLY A 315 -11.25 -9.17 12.78
C GLY A 315 -10.40 -9.97 13.78
N LEU A 316 -9.10 -9.91 13.55
CA LEU A 316 -8.11 -10.51 14.43
C LEU A 316 -7.76 -9.53 15.55
N TYR A 317 -7.70 -10.06 16.76
CA TYR A 317 -7.35 -9.33 17.97
C TYR A 317 -6.26 -10.06 18.72
N LYS A 318 -5.35 -9.34 19.35
CA LYS A 318 -4.54 -9.88 20.43
C LYS A 318 -5.38 -9.91 21.69
N ALA A 319 -5.42 -11.05 22.35
CA ALA A 319 -6.05 -11.24 23.65
C ALA A 319 -4.97 -11.46 24.70
N TYR A 320 -5.04 -10.73 25.82
CA TYR A 320 -4.12 -10.84 26.93
C TYR A 320 -4.91 -11.08 28.20
N PHE A 321 -4.72 -12.21 28.82
CA PHE A 321 -5.34 -12.51 30.11
C PHE A 321 -4.35 -12.31 31.23
N LEU A 322 -4.63 -11.35 32.13
CA LEU A 322 -3.85 -11.10 33.33
C LEU A 322 -4.33 -12.03 34.43
N THR A 323 -3.55 -13.04 34.75
CA THR A 323 -3.94 -14.10 35.70
C THR A 323 -4.14 -13.61 37.14
N THR A 324 -3.33 -12.63 37.57
CA THR A 324 -3.41 -12.06 38.95
C THR A 324 -4.65 -11.22 39.14
N ALA A 325 -5.21 -10.69 38.09
CA ALA A 325 -6.39 -9.83 38.13
C ALA A 325 -7.61 -10.49 37.53
N ASN A 326 -7.44 -11.66 36.93
CA ASN A 326 -8.51 -12.41 36.28
C ASN A 326 -9.25 -11.52 35.26
N PHE A 327 -8.50 -10.78 34.40
CA PHE A 327 -9.04 -9.82 33.43
C PHE A 327 -8.48 -10.04 32.04
N LEU A 328 -9.38 -10.03 31.05
CA LEU A 328 -9.07 -10.16 29.63
C LEU A 328 -8.96 -8.78 28.95
N TYR A 329 -7.74 -8.43 28.53
CA TYR A 329 -7.48 -7.32 27.64
C TYR A 329 -7.54 -7.78 26.20
N ILE A 330 -8.08 -6.94 25.33
CA ILE A 330 -7.99 -7.17 23.88
C ILE A 330 -7.50 -5.92 23.17
N GLU A 331 -6.75 -6.12 22.13
CA GLU A 331 -6.35 -5.04 21.20
C GLU A 331 -6.52 -5.49 19.76
N PRO A 332 -7.03 -4.63 18.88
CA PRO A 332 -7.18 -4.96 17.45
C PRO A 332 -5.84 -5.21 16.77
N LEU A 333 -5.82 -6.07 15.74
CA LEU A 333 -4.70 -6.31 14.86
C LEU A 333 -5.10 -6.03 13.40
N PRO A 334 -4.21 -5.43 12.62
CA PRO A 334 -2.95 -4.77 12.98
C PRO A 334 -3.14 -3.55 13.88
N GLU A 335 -2.09 -3.16 14.56
CA GLU A 335 -2.11 -2.09 15.59
C GLU A 335 -2.41 -0.67 15.03
N THR A 336 -2.51 -0.52 13.72
CA THR A 336 -2.68 0.77 13.05
C THR A 336 -4.06 0.86 12.41
N LEU A 337 -5.09 1.10 13.20
CA LEU A 337 -6.46 1.02 12.73
C LEU A 337 -7.25 2.34 12.77
N TYR A 338 -6.54 3.47 12.82
CA TYR A 338 -7.23 4.73 12.58
C TYR A 338 -7.83 4.75 11.15
N PRO A 339 -9.09 5.13 10.95
CA PRO A 339 -10.01 5.73 11.92
C PRO A 339 -10.86 4.75 12.76
N ASP A 340 -10.61 3.45 12.72
CA ASP A 340 -11.47 2.46 13.39
C ASP A 340 -11.24 2.38 14.91
N VAL A 341 -10.05 2.75 15.37
CA VAL A 341 -9.65 2.75 16.77
C VAL A 341 -8.78 3.96 17.07
N LEU A 342 -8.97 4.59 18.22
CA LEU A 342 -7.99 5.47 18.86
C LEU A 342 -7.34 4.75 20.04
N TRP A 343 -6.18 5.18 20.41
CA TRP A 343 -5.46 4.64 21.57
C TRP A 343 -5.41 5.67 22.70
N VAL A 344 -5.66 5.24 23.91
CA VAL A 344 -5.49 6.05 25.11
C VAL A 344 -4.23 5.62 25.82
N CYS A 345 -3.38 6.59 26.18
CA CYS A 345 -2.19 6.38 26.99
C CYS A 345 -2.04 7.51 28.00
N GLY A 346 -1.55 7.19 29.19
CA GLY A 346 -1.41 8.16 30.27
C GLY A 346 -1.29 7.53 31.65
N THR A 347 -1.67 8.26 32.70
CA THR A 347 -1.58 7.84 34.10
C THR A 347 -2.91 8.04 34.86
N GLY A 348 -3.05 7.38 36.00
CA GLY A 348 -4.17 7.62 36.94
C GLY A 348 -5.46 6.90 36.57
N TYR A 349 -5.42 5.99 35.62
CA TYR A 349 -6.55 5.14 35.24
C TYR A 349 -6.18 3.66 35.29
N GLY A 350 -7.19 2.81 35.21
CA GLY A 350 -7.06 1.37 35.19
C GLY A 350 -8.27 0.69 34.59
N ARG A 351 -8.39 -0.61 34.85
CA ARG A 351 -9.50 -1.44 34.37
C ARG A 351 -10.84 -0.96 34.95
N PRO A 352 -11.92 -1.10 34.18
CA PRO A 352 -13.25 -0.68 34.63
C PRO A 352 -13.72 -1.34 35.93
N SER A 353 -13.20 -2.50 36.26
CA SER A 353 -13.69 -3.35 37.38
C SER A 353 -12.84 -3.36 38.63
N SER A 354 -11.65 -2.79 38.64
CA SER A 354 -10.76 -2.92 39.79
C SER A 354 -10.03 -1.63 40.11
N PRO A 355 -10.21 -1.10 41.34
CA PRO A 355 -9.48 0.05 41.83
C PRO A 355 -7.99 -0.18 42.05
N TYR A 356 -7.55 -1.45 42.10
CA TYR A 356 -6.18 -1.80 42.49
C TYR A 356 -5.14 -1.67 41.36
N GLU A 357 -5.55 -1.40 40.13
CA GLU A 357 -4.64 -1.42 38.99
C GLU A 357 -4.63 -0.13 38.19
N SER A 358 -4.74 0.98 38.86
CA SER A 358 -4.46 2.28 38.28
C SER A 358 -2.94 2.53 38.16
N THR A 359 -2.20 1.50 37.78
CA THR A 359 -0.75 1.58 37.55
C THR A 359 -0.42 1.99 36.13
N ALA A 360 -1.43 2.41 35.34
CA ALA A 360 -1.18 2.94 34.00
C ALA A 360 -0.13 4.06 34.08
N SER A 361 0.85 3.96 33.23
CA SER A 361 1.92 4.94 33.07
C SER A 361 2.04 5.37 31.62
N TRP A 362 2.68 6.50 31.38
CA TRP A 362 3.01 6.95 30.03
C TRP A 362 3.96 5.94 29.37
N ASN A 363 3.43 4.81 28.92
CA ASN A 363 4.20 3.69 28.36
C ASN A 363 3.35 2.91 27.34
N TRP A 364 4.02 2.31 26.37
CA TRP A 364 3.39 1.50 25.33
C TRP A 364 3.79 0.02 25.37
N ASN A 365 4.45 -0.41 26.46
CA ASN A 365 5.02 -1.76 26.57
C ASN A 365 4.10 -2.76 27.29
N SER A 366 3.03 -2.28 27.91
CA SER A 366 2.10 -3.15 28.64
C SER A 366 0.65 -2.79 28.33
N PRO A 367 -0.24 -3.77 28.13
CA PRO A 367 -1.68 -3.55 27.99
C PRO A 367 -2.32 -2.95 29.27
N LEU A 368 -1.58 -2.78 30.35
CA LEU A 368 -2.00 -2.04 31.54
C LEU A 368 -1.87 -0.52 31.36
N ASP A 369 -1.01 -0.08 30.45
CA ASP A 369 -0.64 1.31 30.28
C ASP A 369 -1.43 2.03 29.18
N TYR A 370 -2.05 1.28 28.27
CA TYR A 370 -2.81 1.83 27.14
C TYR A 370 -4.10 1.05 26.87
N TYR A 371 -5.12 1.74 26.36
CA TYR A 371 -6.40 1.15 26.00
C TYR A 371 -6.84 1.52 24.58
N PRO A 372 -7.40 0.59 23.80
CA PRO A 372 -8.07 0.92 22.56
C PRO A 372 -9.44 1.54 22.83
N ALA A 373 -9.66 2.74 22.33
CA ALA A 373 -10.96 3.40 22.31
C ALA A 373 -11.72 2.96 21.04
N ARG A 374 -12.83 2.26 21.22
CA ARG A 374 -13.60 1.67 20.12
C ARG A 374 -14.42 2.74 19.39
N LEU A 375 -14.42 2.72 18.07
CA LEU A 375 -15.33 3.51 17.24
C LEU A 375 -16.77 3.00 17.43
N VAL A 376 -17.67 3.84 17.94
CA VAL A 376 -19.09 3.49 18.20
C VAL A 376 -20.05 4.06 17.16
N SER A 377 -19.65 5.14 16.51
CA SER A 377 -20.28 5.71 15.32
C SER A 377 -19.25 6.55 14.57
N PRO A 378 -19.49 6.97 13.32
CA PRO A 378 -18.50 7.70 12.53
C PRO A 378 -17.92 8.92 13.31
N GLY A 379 -16.60 8.86 13.58
CA GLY A 379 -15.87 9.88 14.31
C GLY A 379 -16.09 9.91 15.84
N VAL A 380 -16.89 8.98 16.40
CA VAL A 380 -17.15 8.91 17.85
C VAL A 380 -16.48 7.68 18.45
N TYR A 381 -15.56 7.90 19.38
CA TYR A 381 -14.79 6.85 20.04
C TYR A 381 -15.20 6.74 21.51
N GLN A 382 -15.22 5.51 22.02
CA GLN A 382 -15.59 5.21 23.40
C GLN A 382 -14.49 4.41 24.09
N VAL A 383 -14.18 4.80 25.32
CA VAL A 383 -13.32 4.03 26.22
C VAL A 383 -13.85 4.11 27.64
N THR A 384 -13.92 2.95 28.30
CA THR A 384 -14.36 2.86 29.69
C THR A 384 -13.17 2.53 30.58
N MET A 385 -12.91 3.39 31.56
CA MET A 385 -11.75 3.30 32.44
C MET A 385 -12.18 3.57 33.89
N TYR A 386 -11.53 2.91 34.83
CA TYR A 386 -11.55 3.30 36.22
C TYR A 386 -10.59 4.49 36.42
N CYS A 387 -11.04 5.57 36.95
CA CYS A 387 -10.23 6.73 37.28
C CYS A 387 -9.97 6.73 38.78
N LYS A 388 -8.69 6.75 39.18
CA LYS A 388 -8.29 6.67 40.56
C LYS A 388 -8.26 8.06 41.22
N ASN A 389 -8.65 8.05 42.48
CA ASN A 389 -8.51 9.19 43.34
C ASN A 389 -7.15 9.20 44.03
N GLU A 390 -6.13 9.78 43.42
CA GLU A 390 -4.92 10.06 44.16
C GLU A 390 -4.74 11.59 44.31
N PRO A 391 -4.73 12.10 45.54
CA PRO A 391 -4.42 13.52 45.73
C PRO A 391 -3.04 13.84 45.18
N SER A 392 -2.91 15.01 44.59
CA SER A 392 -1.60 15.50 44.16
C SER A 392 -0.68 15.67 45.35
N THR A 393 0.48 15.02 45.35
CA THR A 393 1.55 15.29 46.26
C THR A 393 2.56 16.21 45.55
N GLY A 394 2.81 17.42 46.07
CA GLY A 394 3.77 18.38 45.52
C GLY A 394 3.16 19.38 44.54
N THR A 395 3.96 19.85 43.63
CA THR A 395 3.62 20.90 42.64
C THR A 395 2.57 20.53 41.60
N ASN A 396 2.10 19.28 41.57
CA ASN A 396 1.14 18.80 40.59
C ASN A 396 -0.30 19.03 41.12
N ILE A 397 -0.90 20.17 40.80
CA ILE A 397 -2.18 20.64 41.31
C ILE A 397 -3.42 19.91 40.77
N TYR A 398 -3.26 18.95 39.84
CA TYR A 398 -4.38 18.38 39.06
C TYR A 398 -4.62 16.89 39.27
N GLY A 399 -4.15 16.28 40.34
CA GLY A 399 -4.28 14.84 40.55
C GLY A 399 -3.40 14.01 39.58
N LYS A 400 -3.48 12.69 39.68
CA LYS A 400 -2.66 11.80 38.87
C LYS A 400 -3.29 11.41 37.53
N LEU A 401 -4.59 11.71 37.31
CA LEU A 401 -5.24 11.41 36.05
C LEU A 401 -4.74 12.35 34.97
N ASP A 402 -4.04 11.78 34.00
CA ASP A 402 -3.42 12.50 32.91
C ASP A 402 -3.30 11.56 31.70
N PHE A 403 -4.10 11.76 30.63
CA PHE A 403 -4.08 10.88 29.47
C PHE A 403 -4.34 11.64 28.15
N LYS A 404 -4.03 10.98 27.04
CA LYS A 404 -4.29 11.46 25.67
C LYS A 404 -4.87 10.38 24.78
N PHE A 405 -5.48 10.83 23.68
CA PHE A 405 -5.85 10.00 22.55
C PHE A 405 -4.79 10.06 21.43
N PHE A 406 -4.52 8.94 20.79
CA PHE A 406 -3.53 8.79 19.72
C PHE A 406 -4.10 8.01 18.54
N HIS A 407 -3.67 8.34 17.31
CA HIS A 407 -4.08 7.63 16.11
C HIS A 407 -3.52 6.20 16.03
N LYS A 408 -2.37 5.98 16.61
CA LYS A 408 -1.78 4.65 16.70
C LYS A 408 -1.03 4.45 18.03
N ARG A 409 -0.71 3.21 18.31
CA ARG A 409 0.08 2.82 19.47
C ARG A 409 1.54 3.25 19.30
N GLY A 410 2.00 4.23 20.06
CA GLY A 410 3.36 4.77 20.05
C GLY A 410 3.42 6.29 20.22
N TRP A 411 4.64 6.81 20.44
CA TRP A 411 4.88 8.24 20.68
C TRP A 411 4.99 9.09 19.39
N TRP A 412 5.19 8.44 18.24
CA TRP A 412 5.75 9.08 17.05
C TRP A 412 4.72 9.60 16.06
N ASP A 413 3.46 9.30 16.29
CA ASP A 413 2.47 9.55 15.26
C ASP A 413 1.30 10.38 15.74
N GLY A 414 1.51 11.64 15.82
CA GLY A 414 0.43 12.59 15.90
C GLY A 414 -0.66 12.23 16.93
N HIS A 415 -0.89 13.09 17.87
CA HIS A 415 -2.05 12.99 18.76
C HIS A 415 -3.30 13.24 17.93
N GLU A 416 -4.40 12.49 18.17
CA GLU A 416 -5.65 12.84 17.51
C GLU A 416 -6.08 14.23 17.90
N THR A 417 -5.95 14.54 19.16
CA THR A 417 -6.45 15.80 19.64
C THR A 417 -5.45 16.46 20.56
N TRP A 418 -5.16 17.62 20.19
CA TRP A 418 -4.92 18.64 21.16
C TRP A 418 -6.29 18.98 21.72
N VAL A 419 -6.63 18.48 22.91
CA VAL A 419 -7.94 18.71 23.55
C VAL A 419 -8.22 20.20 23.74
N ASP A 420 -7.23 21.05 23.50
CA ASP A 420 -7.35 22.50 23.42
C ASP A 420 -8.41 22.97 22.42
N ASP A 421 -8.63 22.19 21.35
CA ASP A 421 -9.62 22.46 20.33
C ASP A 421 -10.99 21.86 20.64
N TYR A 422 -11.09 21.09 21.75
CA TYR A 422 -12.30 20.36 22.10
C TYR A 422 -13.02 20.99 23.31
N THR A 423 -14.33 20.92 23.29
CA THR A 423 -15.15 21.18 24.46
C THR A 423 -15.11 19.92 25.34
N VAL A 424 -14.48 20.05 26.52
CA VAL A 424 -14.37 18.94 27.46
C VAL A 424 -15.40 19.15 28.57
N GLN A 425 -16.19 18.12 28.86
CA GLN A 425 -17.18 18.15 29.93
C GLN A 425 -16.49 18.25 31.30
N ALA A 426 -16.89 19.25 32.12
CA ALA A 426 -16.39 19.35 33.49
C ALA A 426 -16.73 18.08 34.31
N PRO A 427 -15.88 17.65 35.24
CA PRO A 427 -14.69 18.31 35.75
C PRO A 427 -13.37 17.93 35.05
N PHE A 428 -13.45 17.25 33.89
CA PHE A 428 -12.28 16.99 33.11
C PHE A 428 -11.91 18.19 32.23
N LEU A 429 -10.65 18.44 32.10
CA LEU A 429 -10.10 19.52 31.29
C LEU A 429 -9.00 19.02 30.38
N GLY A 430 -8.94 19.58 29.17
CA GLY A 430 -7.73 19.72 28.43
C GLY A 430 -7.18 21.13 28.65
N PRO A 431 -6.14 21.33 29.45
CA PRO A 431 -5.60 22.67 29.66
C PRO A 431 -4.89 23.14 28.38
N LYS A 432 -5.31 24.31 27.87
CA LYS A 432 -4.59 25.03 26.85
C LYS A 432 -3.13 25.18 27.25
N GLY A 433 -2.21 24.78 26.37
CA GLY A 433 -0.79 24.98 26.61
C GLY A 433 -0.07 23.88 27.41
N VAL A 434 -0.72 22.81 27.83
CA VAL A 434 -0.11 21.67 28.55
C VAL A 434 -0.10 20.40 27.66
N GLY A 435 0.08 20.58 26.37
CA GLY A 435 0.26 19.48 25.45
C GLY A 435 -0.98 18.63 25.16
N GLY A 436 -2.21 19.14 25.37
CA GLY A 436 -3.46 18.49 24.98
C GLY A 436 -3.88 17.28 25.83
N ASN A 437 -3.40 17.17 27.06
CA ASN A 437 -3.77 16.07 27.94
C ASN A 437 -5.16 16.29 28.56
N VAL A 438 -5.92 15.23 28.74
CA VAL A 438 -7.13 15.22 29.55
C VAL A 438 -6.74 15.06 31.03
N LYS A 439 -7.13 16.01 31.85
CA LYS A 439 -6.80 16.06 33.28
C LYS A 439 -8.04 16.37 34.12
N VAL A 440 -7.97 16.17 35.41
CA VAL A 440 -9.02 16.60 36.35
C VAL A 440 -8.79 18.05 36.82
N MET A 441 -9.83 18.88 36.81
CA MET A 441 -9.75 20.32 37.15
C MET A 441 -9.40 20.64 38.58
N SER A 442 -9.68 19.75 39.53
CA SER A 442 -9.51 20.06 40.96
C SER A 442 -8.99 18.84 41.71
N ALA A 443 -8.49 19.09 42.93
CA ALA A 443 -8.14 18.06 43.89
C ALA A 443 -9.34 17.23 44.36
N THR A 444 -10.54 17.59 43.97
CA THR A 444 -11.76 16.83 44.26
C THR A 444 -11.81 15.65 43.31
N VAL A 445 -11.62 14.55 43.84
CA VAL A 445 -11.44 13.33 43.13
C VAL A 445 -12.76 12.71 42.81
N LEU A 446 -12.85 12.32 41.62
CA LEU A 446 -13.96 11.56 41.10
C LEU A 446 -13.52 10.11 40.91
N GLU A 447 -13.26 9.44 42.02
CA GLU A 447 -12.97 8.01 41.98
C GLU A 447 -14.18 7.24 41.44
N GLY A 448 -13.92 6.32 40.48
CA GLY A 448 -14.97 5.49 39.91
C GLY A 448 -14.73 5.12 38.44
N VAL A 449 -15.70 4.42 37.88
CA VAL A 449 -15.67 3.97 36.49
C VAL A 449 -16.33 5.04 35.61
N TYR A 450 -15.63 5.46 34.61
CA TYR A 450 -16.07 6.47 33.64
C TYR A 450 -16.05 5.90 32.22
N LYS A 451 -17.12 6.12 31.49
CA LYS A 451 -17.23 5.90 30.05
C LYS A 451 -17.03 7.23 29.34
N PHE A 452 -15.86 7.41 28.75
CA PHE A 452 -15.54 8.57 27.94
C PHE A 452 -15.99 8.38 26.50
N LYS A 453 -16.54 9.44 25.90
CA LYS A 453 -16.84 9.54 24.48
C LYS A 453 -16.16 10.75 23.88
N LEU A 454 -15.26 10.49 22.94
CA LEU A 454 -14.60 11.50 22.12
C LEU A 454 -15.30 11.59 20.77
N ASP A 455 -15.90 12.71 20.44
CA ASP A 455 -16.47 13.02 19.13
C ASP A 455 -15.50 13.94 18.38
N THR A 456 -14.82 13.40 17.37
CA THR A 456 -13.85 14.13 16.56
C THR A 456 -14.51 15.08 15.56
N ASN A 457 -15.78 14.85 15.20
CA ASN A 457 -16.53 15.71 14.30
C ASN A 457 -17.07 16.95 15.04
N ALA A 458 -17.69 16.73 16.21
CA ALA A 458 -18.21 17.79 17.06
C ALA A 458 -17.14 18.47 17.92
N LYS A 459 -15.92 17.89 17.95
CA LYS A 459 -14.83 18.32 18.84
C LYS A 459 -15.26 18.39 20.31
N THR A 460 -15.84 17.30 20.81
CA THR A 460 -16.30 17.19 22.19
C THR A 460 -15.75 15.95 22.87
N LEU A 461 -15.39 16.09 24.14
CA LEU A 461 -15.12 14.97 25.04
C LEU A 461 -16.16 15.00 26.17
N THR A 462 -16.98 13.98 26.20
CA THR A 462 -18.02 13.80 27.24
C THR A 462 -17.75 12.53 28.04
N TYR A 463 -18.38 12.41 29.19
CA TYR A 463 -18.30 11.21 30.00
C TYR A 463 -19.64 10.86 30.66
N GLU A 464 -19.77 9.61 31.04
CA GLU A 464 -20.79 9.05 31.89
C GLU A 464 -20.11 8.34 33.07
N LYS A 465 -20.42 8.74 34.32
CA LYS A 465 -19.96 7.99 35.48
C LYS A 465 -20.87 6.78 35.67
N LEU A 466 -20.30 5.55 35.69
CA LEU A 466 -21.06 4.34 35.77
C LEU A 466 -21.28 3.87 37.23
N ASN A 467 -20.32 4.14 38.11
CA ASN A 467 -20.40 3.86 39.55
C ASN A 467 -19.28 4.57 40.31
#